data_395e503825dfbd88535d8676e6408a2b
#
_entry.id   395e503825dfbd88535d8676e6408a2b
#
_cell.length_a   1.000
_cell.length_b   1.000
_cell.length_c   1.000
_cell.angle_alpha   90.00
_cell.angle_beta   90.00
_cell.angle_gamma   90.00
#
_symmetry.space_group_name_H-M   'P 1'
#
loop_
_entity.id
_entity.type
_entity.pdbx_description
1 polymer ?
#
loop_
_entity_poly.entity_id
_entity_poly.type
_entity_poly.pdbx_seq_one_letter_code
_entity_poly.pdbx_strand_id
1 'polypeptide(L)'
;MKEKINGDDVTWVRLDTLVPWSRNARQHDTDSTSKLAAGIRRFGFPVPITAWQSERRIAAGHGRRLAMQALLAEDPGFVPRNAPPGTPPGFVPVMWTEFASEQQFEAFALSDNRQAKNAQDDDLLIAAV
;
A
#
# COMPACT_ATOMS: atom_id res chain seq x y z
N MET A 1 16.66 2.26 -11.14
CA MET A 1 16.48 0.81 -10.90
C MET A 1 15.35 0.29 -11.75
N LYS A 2 15.55 -0.82 -12.40
CA LYS A 2 14.45 -1.51 -13.06
C LYS A 2 13.47 -2.03 -12.01
N GLU A 3 12.20 -2.04 -12.35
CA GLU A 3 11.21 -2.71 -11.52
C GLU A 3 11.62 -4.19 -11.42
N LYS A 4 11.59 -4.73 -10.20
CA LYS A 4 12.09 -6.07 -9.93
C LYS A 4 10.98 -6.95 -9.39
N ILE A 5 10.78 -8.11 -10.02
CA ILE A 5 9.78 -9.08 -9.61
C ILE A 5 10.40 -10.02 -8.58
N ASN A 6 9.72 -10.17 -7.43
CA ASN A 6 10.06 -11.16 -6.42
C ASN A 6 9.40 -12.48 -6.77
N GLY A 7 9.76 -13.55 -6.03
CA GLY A 7 9.19 -14.86 -6.22
C GLY A 7 7.67 -14.96 -6.00
N ASP A 8 7.08 -13.97 -5.35
CA ASP A 8 5.64 -13.92 -5.08
C ASP A 8 4.91 -12.94 -6.01
N ASP A 9 5.45 -12.69 -7.18
CA ASP A 9 4.90 -11.77 -8.17
C ASP A 9 4.80 -10.33 -7.67
N VAL A 10 5.61 -9.98 -6.70
CA VAL A 10 5.68 -8.61 -6.16
C VAL A 10 6.76 -7.85 -6.90
N THR A 11 6.39 -6.68 -7.41
CA THR A 11 7.30 -5.79 -8.13
C THR A 11 7.52 -4.52 -7.31
N TRP A 12 8.78 -4.14 -7.10
CA TRP A 12 9.09 -2.88 -6.41
C TRP A 12 9.14 -1.76 -7.45
N VAL A 13 8.28 -0.77 -7.28
CA VAL A 13 8.13 0.35 -8.22
C VAL A 13 8.18 1.66 -7.46
N ARG A 14 8.48 2.75 -8.16
CA ARG A 14 8.45 4.08 -7.55
C ARG A 14 7.02 4.45 -7.14
N LEU A 15 6.89 4.89 -5.90
CA LEU A 15 5.58 5.26 -5.34
C LEU A 15 4.90 6.35 -6.18
N ASP A 16 5.67 7.31 -6.67
CA ASP A 16 5.12 8.44 -7.43
C ASP A 16 4.62 8.06 -8.83
N THR A 17 4.85 6.82 -9.26
CA THR A 17 4.31 6.32 -10.53
C THR A 17 2.95 5.67 -10.39
N LEU A 18 2.49 5.47 -9.15
CA LEU A 18 1.18 4.87 -8.90
C LEU A 18 0.11 5.97 -8.82
N VAL A 19 -1.07 5.65 -9.33
CA VAL A 19 -2.19 6.59 -9.38
C VAL A 19 -3.18 6.25 -8.27
N PRO A 20 -3.46 7.17 -7.34
CA PRO A 20 -4.46 6.92 -6.31
C PRO A 20 -5.85 6.89 -6.94
N TRP A 21 -6.74 6.07 -6.35
CA TRP A 21 -8.12 6.02 -6.80
C TRP A 21 -8.89 7.17 -6.15
N SER A 22 -9.40 8.09 -6.98
CA SER A 22 -10.07 9.30 -6.50
C SER A 22 -11.38 9.01 -5.75
N ARG A 23 -11.98 7.85 -5.99
CA ARG A 23 -13.22 7.42 -5.32
C ARG A 23 -12.97 6.54 -4.11
N ASN A 24 -11.75 6.50 -3.60
CA ASN A 24 -11.45 5.72 -2.40
C ASN A 24 -12.26 6.28 -1.22
N ALA A 25 -13.25 5.51 -0.78
CA ALA A 25 -14.18 5.96 0.26
C ALA A 25 -13.57 5.90 1.68
N ARG A 26 -12.49 5.14 1.85
CA ARG A 26 -11.85 5.02 3.14
C ARG A 26 -10.96 6.22 3.40
N GLN A 27 -11.24 6.92 4.49
CA GLN A 27 -10.38 8.02 4.93
C GLN A 27 -9.39 7.52 5.97
N HIS A 28 -8.17 8.02 5.86
CA HIS A 28 -7.10 7.69 6.78
C HIS A 28 -6.74 8.95 7.56
N ASP A 29 -6.95 8.92 8.86
CA ASP A 29 -6.58 10.04 9.71
C ASP A 29 -5.08 10.03 10.03
N THR A 30 -4.63 11.09 10.69
CA THR A 30 -3.22 11.24 11.04
C THR A 30 -2.73 10.12 11.95
N ASP A 31 -3.56 9.68 12.89
CA ASP A 31 -3.18 8.62 13.83
C ASP A 31 -3.01 7.29 13.11
N SER A 32 -3.95 6.93 12.24
CA SER A 32 -3.85 5.70 11.44
C SER A 32 -2.61 5.72 10.57
N THR A 33 -2.35 6.83 9.90
CA THR A 33 -1.18 6.99 9.04
C THR A 33 0.10 6.88 9.84
N SER A 34 0.15 7.49 11.03
CA SER A 34 1.32 7.44 11.91
C SER A 34 1.61 6.02 12.38
N LYS A 35 0.57 5.26 12.71
CA LYS A 35 0.74 3.86 13.13
C LYS A 35 1.27 3.00 11.99
N LEU A 36 0.73 3.18 10.80
CA LEU A 36 1.21 2.46 9.62
C LEU A 36 2.66 2.82 9.32
N ALA A 37 2.99 4.10 9.40
CA ALA A 37 4.35 4.57 9.16
C ALA A 37 5.34 3.98 10.17
N ALA A 38 4.96 3.96 11.45
CA ALA A 38 5.80 3.36 12.48
C ALA A 38 6.03 1.87 12.24
N GLY A 39 4.99 1.15 11.80
CA GLY A 39 5.10 -0.25 11.45
C GLY A 39 6.03 -0.49 10.27
N ILE A 40 5.92 0.32 9.23
CA ILE A 40 6.79 0.22 8.05
C ILE A 40 8.24 0.50 8.45
N ARG A 41 8.47 1.51 9.27
CA ARG A 41 9.82 1.84 9.74
C ARG A 41 10.43 0.70 10.54
N ARG A 42 9.63 0.06 11.38
CA ARG A 42 10.14 -0.96 12.29
C ARG A 42 10.28 -2.32 11.62
N PHE A 43 9.29 -2.74 10.83
CA PHE A 43 9.19 -4.11 10.32
C PHE A 43 9.41 -4.23 8.82
N GLY A 44 9.34 -3.13 8.09
CA GLY A 44 9.35 -3.11 6.64
C GLY A 44 7.93 -2.98 6.09
N PHE A 45 7.81 -2.99 4.78
CA PHE A 45 6.52 -2.84 4.11
C PHE A 45 5.77 -4.17 4.20
N PRO A 46 4.70 -4.27 5.02
CA PRO A 46 4.18 -5.58 5.44
C PRO A 46 3.36 -6.29 4.37
N VAL A 47 2.60 -5.53 3.60
CA VAL A 47 1.70 -6.07 2.58
C VAL A 47 1.84 -5.23 1.32
N PRO A 48 2.03 -5.85 0.15
CA PRO A 48 2.15 -5.06 -1.08
C PRO A 48 0.90 -4.25 -1.38
N ILE A 49 1.09 -3.14 -2.07
CA ILE A 49 -0.01 -2.38 -2.64
C ILE A 49 -0.54 -3.17 -3.84
N THR A 50 -1.86 -3.33 -3.96
CA THR A 50 -2.47 -3.93 -5.12
C THR A 50 -2.85 -2.83 -6.11
N ALA A 51 -2.41 -2.94 -7.34
CA ALA A 51 -2.67 -1.92 -8.35
C ALA A 51 -3.06 -2.55 -9.69
N TRP A 52 -3.91 -1.85 -10.41
CA TRP A 52 -4.33 -2.23 -11.76
C TRP A 52 -3.18 -1.93 -12.72
N GLN A 53 -2.61 -2.98 -13.29
CA GLN A 53 -1.35 -2.86 -14.03
C GLN A 53 -1.42 -1.87 -15.19
N SER A 54 -2.41 -1.99 -16.06
CA SER A 54 -2.51 -1.11 -17.24
C SER A 54 -2.72 0.35 -16.87
N GLU A 55 -3.43 0.61 -15.77
CA GLU A 55 -3.75 1.97 -15.33
C GLU A 55 -2.80 2.47 -14.24
N ARG A 56 -1.99 1.60 -13.65
CA ARG A 56 -1.16 1.86 -12.49
C ARG A 56 -1.95 2.45 -11.32
N ARG A 57 -3.26 2.16 -11.28
CA ARG A 57 -4.19 2.71 -10.30
C ARG A 57 -4.29 1.81 -9.08
N ILE A 58 -4.14 2.39 -7.90
CA ILE A 58 -4.18 1.65 -6.65
C ILE A 58 -5.59 1.16 -6.37
N ALA A 59 -5.73 -0.15 -6.17
CA ALA A 59 -6.99 -0.78 -5.77
C ALA A 59 -7.03 -1.04 -4.26
N ALA A 60 -5.88 -1.32 -3.64
CA ALA A 60 -5.76 -1.59 -2.21
C ALA A 60 -4.41 -1.11 -1.72
N GLY A 61 -4.38 -0.57 -0.50
CA GLY A 61 -3.15 -0.09 0.12
C GLY A 61 -2.99 1.42 0.12
N HIS A 62 -4.09 2.16 -0.01
CA HIS A 62 -4.05 3.63 0.01
C HIS A 62 -3.45 4.17 1.32
N GLY A 63 -3.75 3.52 2.46
CA GLY A 63 -3.17 3.91 3.74
C GLY A 63 -1.66 3.70 3.79
N ARG A 64 -1.19 2.60 3.23
CA ARG A 64 0.25 2.32 3.16
C ARG A 64 0.97 3.31 2.25
N ARG A 65 0.30 3.73 1.17
CA ARG A 65 0.83 4.79 0.31
C ARG A 65 1.04 6.09 1.07
N LEU A 66 0.02 6.51 1.83
CA LEU A 66 0.09 7.75 2.62
C LEU A 66 1.17 7.64 3.70
N ALA A 67 1.27 6.48 4.35
CA ALA A 67 2.28 6.24 5.37
C ALA A 67 3.70 6.35 4.78
N MET A 68 3.90 5.76 3.61
CA MET A 68 5.21 5.83 2.94
C MET A 68 5.54 7.25 2.51
N GLN A 69 4.55 8.00 2.04
CA GLN A 69 4.75 9.41 1.71
C GLN A 69 5.20 10.21 2.93
N ALA A 70 4.58 9.95 4.08
CA ALA A 70 4.96 10.62 5.32
C ALA A 70 6.38 10.28 5.74
N LEU A 71 6.76 9.00 5.63
CA LEU A 71 8.13 8.57 5.95
C LEU A 71 9.16 9.25 5.06
N LEU A 72 8.89 9.32 3.77
CA LEU A 72 9.80 9.94 2.81
C LEU A 72 9.88 11.46 3.00
N ALA A 73 8.82 12.09 3.50
CA ALA A 73 8.85 13.52 3.83
C ALA A 73 9.79 13.78 5.01
N GLU A 74 9.80 12.90 6.01
CA GLU A 74 10.69 13.02 7.17
C GLU A 74 12.11 12.56 6.86
N ASP A 75 12.23 11.49 6.06
CA ASP A 75 13.50 10.86 5.74
C ASP A 75 13.54 10.50 4.25
N PRO A 76 13.98 11.42 3.40
CA PRO A 76 14.01 11.17 1.94
C PRO A 76 14.87 9.98 1.53
N GLY A 77 15.77 9.54 2.40
CA GLY A 77 16.61 8.37 2.12
C GLY A 77 16.04 7.05 2.63
N PHE A 78 14.81 7.05 3.15
CA PHE A 78 14.22 5.86 3.77
C PHE A 78 14.00 4.75 2.74
N VAL A 79 14.40 3.52 3.11
CA VAL A 79 14.16 2.31 2.34
C VAL A 79 13.62 1.26 3.30
N PRO A 80 12.48 0.62 2.99
CA PRO A 80 11.96 -0.44 3.87
C PRO A 80 12.96 -1.57 4.06
N ARG A 81 12.98 -2.15 5.26
CA ARG A 81 13.96 -3.21 5.62
C ARG A 81 13.88 -4.42 4.71
N ASN A 82 12.69 -4.72 4.19
CA ASN A 82 12.46 -5.89 3.36
C ASN A 82 12.61 -5.63 1.88
N ALA A 83 13.08 -4.44 1.50
CA ALA A 83 13.34 -4.14 0.10
C ALA A 83 14.51 -4.97 -0.44
N PRO A 84 14.48 -5.39 -1.71
CA PRO A 84 15.62 -6.09 -2.31
C PRO A 84 16.89 -5.23 -2.25
N PRO A 85 18.07 -5.86 -2.17
CA PRO A 85 19.32 -5.11 -2.15
C PRO A 85 19.43 -4.18 -3.35
N GLY A 86 19.89 -2.95 -3.09
CA GLY A 86 20.05 -1.94 -4.12
C GLY A 86 18.79 -1.15 -4.46
N THR A 87 17.69 -1.37 -3.74
CA THR A 87 16.46 -0.61 -3.96
C THR A 87 16.66 0.84 -3.54
N PRO A 88 16.43 1.81 -4.45
CA PRO A 88 16.52 3.23 -4.08
C PRO A 88 15.38 3.65 -3.16
N PRO A 89 15.53 4.78 -2.45
CA PRO A 89 14.41 5.35 -1.70
C PRO A 89 13.23 5.67 -2.60
N GLY A 90 12.02 5.56 -2.07
CA GLY A 90 10.80 5.88 -2.81
C GLY A 90 10.16 4.71 -3.53
N PHE A 91 10.74 3.53 -3.47
CA PHE A 91 10.15 2.32 -4.06
C PHE A 91 9.29 1.59 -3.03
N VAL A 92 8.19 1.01 -3.51
CA VAL A 92 7.25 0.23 -2.71
C VAL A 92 6.92 -1.07 -3.41
N PRO A 93 6.56 -2.12 -2.66
CA PRO A 93 6.17 -3.39 -3.27
C PRO A 93 4.74 -3.31 -3.79
N VAL A 94 4.53 -3.79 -5.01
CA VAL A 94 3.24 -3.76 -5.68
C VAL A 94 2.92 -5.13 -6.24
N MET A 95 1.69 -5.56 -6.04
CA MET A 95 1.13 -6.72 -6.71
C MET A 95 0.27 -6.22 -7.85
N TRP A 96 0.71 -6.47 -9.08
CA TRP A 96 -0.03 -6.06 -10.26
C TRP A 96 -1.21 -6.99 -10.50
N THR A 97 -2.35 -6.40 -10.79
CA THR A 97 -3.57 -7.16 -11.07
C THR A 97 -4.24 -6.54 -12.29
N GLU A 98 -4.78 -7.36 -13.17
CA GLU A 98 -5.56 -6.88 -14.29
C GLU A 98 -7.03 -7.04 -14.02
N PHE A 99 -7.80 -6.03 -14.38
CA PHE A 99 -9.26 -6.05 -14.27
C PHE A 99 -9.86 -5.97 -15.65
N ALA A 100 -10.97 -6.68 -15.84
CA ALA A 100 -11.65 -6.72 -17.14
C ALA A 100 -12.38 -5.43 -17.46
N SER A 101 -12.73 -4.64 -16.43
CA SER A 101 -13.51 -3.42 -16.59
C SER A 101 -13.34 -2.50 -15.38
N GLU A 102 -13.79 -1.26 -15.55
CA GLU A 102 -13.87 -0.28 -14.47
C GLU A 102 -14.77 -0.80 -13.33
N GLN A 103 -15.87 -1.46 -13.67
CA GLN A 103 -16.78 -2.03 -12.67
C GLN A 103 -16.11 -3.12 -11.84
N GLN A 104 -15.32 -3.96 -12.48
CA GLN A 104 -14.59 -5.01 -11.77
C GLN A 104 -13.56 -4.41 -10.81
N PHE A 105 -12.83 -3.38 -11.26
CA PHE A 105 -11.90 -2.66 -10.41
C PHE A 105 -12.62 -2.07 -9.19
N GLU A 106 -13.73 -1.37 -9.42
CA GLU A 106 -14.48 -0.75 -8.33
C GLU A 106 -14.99 -1.77 -7.33
N ALA A 107 -15.50 -2.90 -7.82
CA ALA A 107 -15.99 -3.96 -6.95
C ALA A 107 -14.87 -4.51 -6.05
N PHE A 108 -13.69 -4.72 -6.61
CA PHE A 108 -12.54 -5.18 -5.83
C PHE A 108 -12.12 -4.14 -4.80
N ALA A 109 -11.98 -2.89 -5.21
CA ALA A 109 -11.51 -1.82 -4.32
C ALA A 109 -12.48 -1.59 -3.16
N LEU A 110 -13.78 -1.61 -3.42
CA LEU A 110 -14.79 -1.46 -2.38
C LEU A 110 -14.81 -2.66 -1.43
N SER A 111 -14.65 -3.87 -1.97
CA SER A 111 -14.59 -5.08 -1.16
C SER A 111 -13.38 -5.06 -0.22
N ASP A 112 -12.23 -4.64 -0.74
CA ASP A 112 -11.02 -4.52 0.07
C ASP A 112 -11.20 -3.51 1.21
N ASN A 113 -11.80 -2.37 0.92
CA ASN A 113 -12.06 -1.36 1.95
C ASN A 113 -12.95 -1.91 3.05
N ARG A 114 -13.98 -2.68 2.71
CA ARG A 114 -14.87 -3.29 3.70
C ARG A 114 -14.16 -4.32 4.55
N GLN A 115 -13.34 -5.15 3.92
CA GLN A 115 -12.57 -6.16 4.65
C GLN A 115 -11.56 -5.54 5.59
N ALA A 116 -10.88 -4.49 5.16
CA ALA A 116 -9.93 -3.78 6.01
C ALA A 116 -10.63 -3.16 7.21
N LYS A 117 -11.81 -2.59 7.02
CA LYS A 117 -12.60 -2.02 8.11
C LYS A 117 -13.03 -3.11 9.09
N ASN A 118 -13.51 -4.24 8.58
CA ASN A 118 -13.94 -5.35 9.44
C ASN A 118 -12.77 -5.90 10.26
N ALA A 119 -11.61 -6.09 9.65
CA ALA A 119 -10.42 -6.54 10.35
C ALA A 119 -10.00 -5.57 11.45
N GLN A 120 -10.09 -4.28 11.18
CA GLN A 120 -9.76 -3.26 12.17
C GLN A 120 -10.73 -3.29 13.35
N ASP A 121 -12.02 -3.49 13.08
CA ASP A 121 -13.03 -3.60 14.11
C ASP A 121 -12.80 -4.85 14.96
N ASP A 122 -12.42 -5.97 14.34
CA ASP A 122 -12.10 -7.21 15.04
C ASP A 122 -10.87 -7.03 15.93
N ASP A 123 -9.86 -6.33 15.47
CA ASP A 123 -8.66 -6.03 16.26
C ASP A 123 -9.02 -5.20 17.49
N LEU A 124 -9.90 -4.23 17.34
CA LEU A 124 -10.37 -3.42 18.46
C LEU A 124 -11.12 -4.26 19.48
N LEU A 125 -11.95 -5.21 19.03
CA LEU A 125 -12.66 -6.12 19.94
C LEU A 125 -11.68 -7.00 20.71
N ILE A 126 -10.68 -7.53 20.04
CA ILE A 126 -9.64 -8.35 20.67
C ILE A 126 -8.88 -7.52 21.70
N ALA A 127 -8.53 -6.30 21.38
CA ALA A 127 -7.78 -5.41 22.26
C ALA A 127 -8.60 -5.02 23.49
N ALA A 128 -9.92 -5.06 23.40
CA ALA A 128 -10.82 -4.73 24.52
C ALA A 128 -10.98 -5.88 25.53
N VAL A 129 -10.53 -7.08 25.16
CA VAL A 129 -10.55 -8.27 26.03
C VAL A 129 -9.24 -8.37 26.81
#